data_046b7a6074bb64dcac1d5a971f5b5177
#
_entry.id   046b7a6074bb64dcac1d5a971f5b5177
#
_cell.length_a   1.000
_cell.length_b   1.000
_cell.length_c   1.000
_cell.angle_alpha   90.00
_cell.angle_beta   90.00
_cell.angle_gamma   90.00
#
_symmetry.space_group_name_H-M   'P 1'
#
loop_
_entity.id
_entity.type
_entity.pdbx_description
1 polymer ?
#
loop_
_entity_poly.entity_id
_entity_poly.type
_entity_poly.pdbx_seq_one_letter_code
_entity_poly.pdbx_strand_id
1 'polypeptide(L)' 'MILYFVIFKKKKDKEYKMFTNVIFNNEKEAEDFGKKSMKRGFEHKVVEYNNENYERYWYK' A
#
# COMPACT_ATOMS: atom_id res chain seq x y z
N MET A 1 15.62 5.37 9.80
CA MET A 1 14.39 4.57 10.01
C MET A 1 13.65 4.40 8.68
N ILE A 2 13.27 3.17 8.38
CA ILE A 2 12.52 2.88 7.15
C ILE A 2 11.03 2.86 7.48
N LEU A 3 10.25 3.56 6.67
CA LEU A 3 8.80 3.60 6.83
C LEU A 3 8.16 2.87 5.65
N TYR A 4 6.93 2.41 5.84
CA TYR A 4 6.21 1.62 4.86
C TYR A 4 4.80 2.12 4.68
N PHE A 5 4.23 1.88 3.51
CA PHE A 5 2.81 2.10 3.29
C PHE A 5 2.27 0.97 2.40
N VAL A 6 0.96 0.90 2.33
CA VAL A 6 0.30 -0.20 1.63
C VAL A 6 -0.45 0.33 0.42
N ILE A 7 -0.29 -0.37 -0.69
CA ILE A 7 -0.98 -0.04 -1.94
C ILE A 7 -1.89 -1.20 -2.31
N PHE A 8 -2.96 -0.89 -3.02
CA PHE A 8 -3.97 -1.86 -3.39
C PHE A 8 -4.30 -1.78 -4.87
N LYS A 9 -4.80 -2.87 -5.41
CA LYS A 9 -5.39 -2.87 -6.74
C LYS A 9 -6.43 -3.97 -6.82
N LYS A 10 -7.37 -3.82 -7.73
CA LYS A 10 -8.26 -4.91 -8.08
C LYS A 10 -7.46 -5.94 -8.85
N LYS A 11 -7.80 -7.21 -8.72
CA LYS A 11 -7.06 -8.27 -9.43
C LYS A 11 -7.05 -8.07 -10.94
N LYS A 12 -8.07 -7.42 -11.47
CA LYS A 12 -8.19 -7.12 -12.89
C LYS A 12 -7.34 -5.93 -13.34
N ASP A 13 -6.97 -5.06 -12.43
CA ASP A 13 -6.20 -3.86 -12.75
C ASP A 13 -4.73 -4.18 -12.86
N LYS A 14 -4.02 -3.37 -13.61
CA LYS A 14 -2.58 -3.54 -13.80
C LYS A 14 -1.75 -2.70 -12.85
N GLU A 15 -2.35 -1.70 -12.24
CA GLU A 15 -1.61 -0.74 -11.42
C GLU A 15 -2.12 -0.69 -9.99
N TYR A 16 -1.16 -0.67 -9.06
CA TYR A 16 -1.45 -0.43 -7.65
C TYR A 16 -1.63 1.05 -7.41
N LYS A 17 -2.47 1.37 -6.44
CA LYS A 17 -2.70 2.75 -6.03
C LYS A 17 -2.75 2.83 -4.52
N MET A 18 -2.41 4.00 -4.00
CA MET A 18 -2.43 4.28 -2.59
C MET A 18 -3.78 4.86 -2.21
N PHE A 19 -4.61 4.06 -1.55
CA PHE A 19 -5.95 4.49 -1.15
C PHE A 19 -6.00 5.10 0.25
N THR A 20 -4.94 4.92 1.01
CA THR A 20 -4.84 5.49 2.35
C THR A 20 -3.42 6.05 2.51
N ASN A 21 -3.29 7.07 3.34
CA ASN A 21 -1.98 7.66 3.61
C ASN A 21 -1.43 7.26 4.98
N VAL A 22 -1.86 6.11 5.47
CA VAL A 22 -1.34 5.57 6.73
C VAL A 22 0.09 5.08 6.52
N ILE A 23 0.98 5.52 7.37
CA ILE A 23 2.39 5.18 7.29
C ILE A 23 2.76 4.31 8.49
N PHE A 24 3.51 3.26 8.25
CA PHE A 24 3.94 2.32 9.28
C PHE A 24 5.45 2.34 9.42
N ASN A 25 5.94 2.10 10.63
CA ASN A 25 7.38 1.98 10.86
C ASN A 25 7.82 0.52 10.97
N ASN A 26 6.93 -0.40 10.65
CA ASN A 26 7.16 -1.83 10.77
C ASN A 26 6.49 -2.53 9.58
N GLU A 27 7.27 -3.30 8.84
CA GLU A 27 6.77 -3.98 7.64
C GLU A 27 5.63 -4.95 7.97
N LYS A 28 5.76 -5.66 9.09
CA LYS A 28 4.75 -6.63 9.51
C LYS A 28 3.41 -5.95 9.82
N GLU A 29 3.46 -4.80 10.47
CA GLU A 29 2.24 -4.04 10.77
C GLU A 29 1.58 -3.55 9.49
N ALA A 30 2.37 -3.12 8.52
CA ALA A 30 1.86 -2.69 7.22
C ALA A 30 1.19 -3.87 6.51
N GLU A 31 1.82 -5.04 6.55
CA GLU A 31 1.28 -6.25 5.94
C GLU A 31 -0.04 -6.65 6.58
N ASP A 32 -0.10 -6.62 7.91
CA ASP A 32 -1.33 -6.94 8.63
C ASP A 32 -2.45 -5.96 8.28
N PHE A 33 -2.11 -4.68 8.21
CA PHE A 33 -3.08 -3.66 7.80
C PHE A 33 -3.61 -3.96 6.40
N GLY A 34 -2.72 -4.30 5.48
CA GLY A 34 -3.11 -4.63 4.11
C GLY A 34 -4.09 -5.79 4.06
N LYS A 35 -3.80 -6.84 4.81
CA LYS A 35 -4.67 -8.02 4.86
C LYS A 35 -6.05 -7.69 5.44
N LYS A 36 -6.09 -6.89 6.50
CA LYS A 36 -7.35 -6.55 7.17
C LYS A 36 -8.20 -5.58 6.36
N SER A 37 -7.55 -4.69 5.61
CA SER A 37 -8.24 -3.66 4.85
C SER A 37 -8.63 -4.11 3.45
N MET A 38 -8.07 -5.21 3.00
CA MET A 38 -8.27 -5.70 1.65
C MET A 38 -9.67 -6.26 1.47
N LYS A 39 -10.36 -5.77 0.46
CA LYS A 39 -11.67 -6.26 0.10
C LYS A 39 -11.54 -7.44 -0.85
N ARG A 40 -12.61 -8.22 -0.95
CA ARG A 40 -12.66 -9.34 -1.87
C ARG A 40 -12.40 -8.88 -3.31
N GLY A 41 -11.53 -9.58 -4.00
CA GLY A 41 -11.17 -9.22 -5.37
C GLY A 41 -10.06 -8.20 -5.48
N PHE A 42 -9.43 -7.83 -4.36
CA PHE A 42 -8.31 -6.92 -4.34
C PHE A 42 -7.02 -7.64 -3.96
N GLU A 43 -5.91 -7.02 -4.31
CA GLU A 43 -4.59 -7.44 -3.89
C GLU A 43 -3.92 -6.27 -3.21
N HIS A 44 -2.98 -6.55 -2.32
CA HIS A 44 -2.24 -5.52 -1.63
C HIS A 44 -0.74 -5.77 -1.74
N LYS A 45 0.03 -4.72 -1.53
CA LYS A 45 1.48 -4.79 -1.53
C LYS A 45 2.02 -3.76 -0.54
N VAL A 46 3.03 -4.14 0.21
CA VAL A 46 3.73 -3.23 1.12
C VAL A 46 4.92 -2.65 0.37
N VAL A 47 5.08 -1.34 0.41
CA VAL A 47 6.22 -0.68 -0.22
C VAL A 47 6.89 0.26 0.76
N GLU A 48 8.18 0.46 0.56
CA GLU A 48 8.95 1.39 1.36
C GLU A 48 8.53 2.83 1.06
N TYR A 49 8.36 3.63 2.10
CA TYR A 49 7.98 5.02 1.95
C TYR A 49 9.20 5.86 1.55
N ASN A 50 9.12 6.47 0.38
CA ASN A 50 10.08 7.47 -0.08
C ASN A 50 9.36 8.35 -1.10
N ASN A 51 9.98 9.47 -1.47
CA ASN A 51 9.32 10.43 -2.36
C ASN A 51 8.92 9.82 -3.69
N GLU A 52 9.77 8.99 -4.25
CA GLU A 52 9.51 8.38 -5.55
C GLU A 52 8.31 7.44 -5.49
N ASN A 53 8.28 6.56 -4.48
CA ASN A 53 7.16 5.63 -4.33
C ASN A 53 5.87 6.35 -3.97
N TYR A 54 5.97 7.35 -3.10
CA TYR A 54 4.81 8.12 -2.70
C TYR A 54 4.14 8.79 -3.91
N GLU A 55 4.91 9.42 -4.76
CA GLU A 55 4.38 10.09 -5.95
C GLU A 55 3.84 9.09 -6.96
N ARG A 56 4.51 7.94 -7.09
CA ARG A 56 4.10 6.92 -8.07
C ARG A 56 2.73 6.34 -7.75
N TYR A 57 2.45 6.08 -6.49
CA TYR A 57 1.24 5.37 -6.09
C TYR A 57 0.15 6.27 -5.51
N TRP A 58 0.43 7.54 -5.33
CA TRP A 58 -0.55 8.46 -4.77
C TRP A 58 -1.81 8.50 -5.63
N TYR A 59 -2.94 8.31 -4.97
CA TYR A 59 -4.24 8.36 -5.64
C TYR A 59 -4.73 9.80 -5.68
N LYS A 60 -4.93 10.30 -6.89
CA LYS A 60 -5.39 11.68 -7.10
C LYS A 60 -6.83 11.70 -7.56
#